data_76888d6a91bbc673b42e0ff13dde0b91
#
_entry.id   76888d6a91bbc673b42e0ff13dde0b91
#
_cell.length_a   1.000
_cell.length_b   1.000
_cell.length_c   1.000
_cell.angle_alpha   90.00
_cell.angle_beta   90.00
_cell.angle_gamma   90.00
#
_symmetry.space_group_name_H-M   'P 1'
#
loop_
_entity.id
_entity.type
_entity.pdbx_description
1 polymer ?
#
loop_
_entity_poly.entity_id
_entity_poly.type
_entity_poly.pdbx_seq_one_letter_code
_entity_poly.pdbx_strand_id
1 'polypeptide(L)'
;MKQPQLQRFFDAAHYRSAHNEMPYVNARGELKRIDRLVEFDSEVWVLDYKTGASHDPAPYRAQMNEYRGAMQSVYADTTVRCALIFSDGMLSEM
;
A
#
# COMPACT_ATOMS: atom_id res chain seq x y z
N MET A 1 15.74 0.88 6.78
CA MET A 1 14.77 -0.19 7.10
C MET A 1 15.52 -1.51 7.23
N LYS A 2 15.37 -2.17 8.39
CA LYS A 2 16.17 -3.37 8.70
C LYS A 2 15.49 -4.68 8.36
N GLN A 3 14.18 -4.66 8.12
CA GLN A 3 13.42 -5.87 7.78
C GLN A 3 13.62 -6.20 6.30
N PRO A 4 14.17 -7.37 5.96
CA PRO A 4 14.43 -7.70 4.55
C PRO A 4 13.19 -7.70 3.68
N GLN A 5 12.03 -8.12 4.21
CA GLN A 5 10.79 -8.13 3.43
C GLN A 5 10.30 -6.72 3.08
N LEU A 6 10.77 -5.69 3.78
CA LEU A 6 10.39 -4.30 3.52
C LEU A 6 11.37 -3.57 2.63
N GLN A 7 12.58 -4.09 2.45
CA GLN A 7 13.64 -3.39 1.74
C GLN A 7 13.23 -3.03 0.31
N ARG A 8 12.54 -3.92 -0.38
CA ARG A 8 12.11 -3.70 -1.76
C ARG A 8 11.17 -2.51 -1.91
N PHE A 9 10.47 -2.12 -0.82
CA PHE A 9 9.52 -1.01 -0.84
C PHE A 9 10.14 0.33 -0.49
N PHE A 10 11.36 0.34 0.02
CA PHE A 10 11.99 1.57 0.53
C PHE A 10 13.35 1.86 -0.07
N ASP A 11 13.95 0.90 -0.78
CA ASP A 11 15.24 1.10 -1.45
C ASP A 11 14.98 1.36 -2.94
N ALA A 12 15.35 2.55 -3.40
CA ALA A 12 15.11 2.98 -4.78
C ALA A 12 15.73 2.07 -5.83
N ALA A 13 16.69 1.24 -5.45
CA ALA A 13 17.29 0.27 -6.37
C ALA A 13 16.32 -0.87 -6.73
N HIS A 14 15.23 -1.05 -5.97
CA HIS A 14 14.30 -2.17 -6.12
C HIS A 14 12.98 -1.79 -6.79
N TYR A 15 12.66 -0.52 -6.98
CA TYR A 15 11.38 -0.12 -7.56
C TYR A 15 11.56 0.95 -8.63
N ARG A 16 10.52 1.13 -9.47
CA ARG A 16 10.54 2.16 -10.52
C ARG A 16 10.22 3.54 -9.97
N SER A 17 9.20 3.63 -9.12
CA SER A 17 8.83 4.88 -8.49
C SER A 17 8.11 4.60 -7.17
N ALA A 18 8.06 5.61 -6.31
CA ALA A 18 7.34 5.54 -5.04
C ALA A 18 6.78 6.92 -4.72
N HIS A 19 5.58 6.90 -4.12
CA HIS A 19 4.87 8.12 -3.75
C HIS A 19 4.40 8.00 -2.31
N ASN A 20 4.76 8.97 -1.47
CA ASN A 20 4.29 9.05 -0.09
C ASN A 20 3.10 9.97 -0.01
N GLU A 21 2.14 9.62 0.86
CA GLU A 21 0.97 10.46 1.11
C GLU A 21 0.24 10.84 -0.18
N MET A 22 0.01 9.85 -1.03
CA MET A 22 -0.60 10.08 -2.34
C MET A 22 -2.11 10.28 -2.20
N PRO A 23 -2.64 11.45 -2.60
CA PRO A 23 -4.07 11.69 -2.53
C PRO A 23 -4.80 11.06 -3.70
N TYR A 24 -6.07 10.67 -3.47
CA TYR A 24 -6.97 10.27 -4.54
C TYR A 24 -8.41 10.56 -4.11
N VAL A 25 -9.31 10.59 -5.09
CA VAL A 25 -10.74 10.78 -4.84
C VAL A 25 -11.43 9.44 -5.12
N ASN A 26 -12.21 8.96 -4.14
CA ASN A 26 -12.91 7.69 -4.31
C ASN A 26 -14.21 7.85 -5.10
N ALA A 27 -14.94 6.75 -5.32
CA ALA A 27 -16.17 6.75 -6.11
C ALA A 27 -17.28 7.62 -5.50
N ARG A 28 -17.20 7.90 -4.19
CA ARG A 28 -18.18 8.75 -3.51
C ARG A 28 -17.77 10.22 -3.50
N GLY A 29 -16.68 10.58 -4.17
CA GLY A 29 -16.18 11.94 -4.20
C GLY A 29 -15.41 12.37 -2.96
N GLU A 30 -15.03 11.43 -2.10
CA GLU A 30 -14.28 11.72 -0.88
C GLU A 30 -12.78 11.75 -1.16
N LEU A 31 -12.08 12.73 -0.59
CA LEU A 31 -10.63 12.80 -0.68
C LEU A 31 -10.01 11.82 0.31
N LYS A 32 -9.20 10.93 -0.19
CA LYS A 32 -8.49 9.91 0.58
C LYS A 32 -6.99 10.04 0.35
N ARG A 33 -6.20 9.36 1.17
CA ARG A 33 -4.75 9.39 1.05
C ARG A 33 -4.17 8.01 1.30
N ILE A 34 -3.30 7.59 0.38
CA ILE A 34 -2.52 6.36 0.52
C ILE A 34 -1.18 6.73 1.16
N ASP A 35 -0.80 6.00 2.22
CA ASP A 35 0.42 6.31 2.95
C ASP A 35 1.65 6.15 2.06
N ARG A 36 1.72 5.07 1.28
CA ARG A 36 2.81 4.87 0.33
C ARG A 36 2.34 3.99 -0.83
N LEU A 37 2.67 4.42 -2.05
CA LEU A 37 2.42 3.66 -3.27
C LEU A 37 3.77 3.39 -3.93
N VAL A 38 4.05 2.12 -4.23
CA VAL A 38 5.32 1.72 -4.85
C VAL A 38 5.04 1.00 -6.15
N GLU A 39 5.64 1.49 -7.24
CA GLU A 39 5.48 0.92 -8.58
C GLU A 39 6.71 0.07 -8.93
N PHE A 40 6.45 -1.18 -9.25
CA PHE A 40 7.44 -2.11 -9.81
C PHE A 40 7.14 -2.32 -11.29
N ASP A 41 7.92 -3.17 -11.96
CA ASP A 41 7.76 -3.37 -13.40
C ASP A 41 6.40 -3.99 -13.77
N SER A 42 5.88 -4.90 -12.97
CA SER A 42 4.66 -5.62 -13.29
C SER A 42 3.58 -5.54 -12.22
N GLU A 43 3.83 -4.82 -11.13
CA GLU A 43 2.86 -4.69 -10.05
C GLU A 43 3.01 -3.37 -9.32
N VAL A 44 1.93 -2.96 -8.66
CA VAL A 44 1.88 -1.76 -7.83
C VAL A 44 1.46 -2.20 -6.43
N TRP A 45 2.13 -1.69 -5.42
CA TRP A 45 1.83 -1.98 -4.03
C TRP A 45 1.29 -0.75 -3.31
N VAL A 46 0.16 -0.93 -2.66
CA VAL A 46 -0.41 0.05 -1.73
C VAL A 46 -0.01 -0.35 -0.33
N LEU A 47 0.71 0.52 0.35
CA LEU A 47 1.20 0.25 1.70
C LEU A 47 0.55 1.21 2.68
N ASP A 48 0.08 0.68 3.80
CA ASP A 48 -0.56 1.47 4.84
C ASP A 48 0.10 1.17 6.17
N TYR A 49 0.52 2.22 6.87
CA TYR A 49 1.21 2.07 8.16
C TYR A 49 0.18 2.01 9.28
N LYS A 50 0.32 1.01 10.14
CA LYS A 50 -0.58 0.83 11.28
C LYS A 50 0.21 0.82 12.58
N THR A 51 -0.30 1.54 13.57
CA THR A 51 0.24 1.54 14.92
C THR A 51 -0.67 0.67 15.80
N GLY A 52 -0.19 0.31 16.97
CA GLY A 52 -0.94 -0.51 17.90
C GLY A 52 -0.31 -1.87 18.12
N ALA A 53 -0.83 -2.60 19.10
CA ALA A 53 -0.26 -3.87 19.54
C ALA A 53 -0.77 -5.08 18.75
N SER A 54 -1.92 -4.96 18.10
CA SER A 54 -2.53 -6.08 17.37
C SER A 54 -2.06 -6.12 15.93
N HIS A 55 -1.75 -7.30 15.43
CA HIS A 55 -1.42 -7.52 14.03
C HIS A 55 -2.60 -8.09 13.23
N ASP A 56 -3.82 -8.01 13.77
CA ASP A 56 -5.01 -8.50 13.08
C ASP A 56 -5.36 -7.59 11.90
N PRO A 57 -5.33 -8.09 10.66
CA PRO A 57 -5.66 -7.27 9.49
C PRO A 57 -7.17 -7.08 9.28
N ALA A 58 -8.02 -7.85 9.95
CA ALA A 58 -9.45 -7.85 9.67
C ALA A 58 -10.11 -6.46 9.78
N PRO A 59 -9.79 -5.61 10.78
CA PRO A 59 -10.41 -4.29 10.87
C PRO A 59 -10.09 -3.37 9.69
N TYR A 60 -9.04 -3.66 8.94
CA TYR A 60 -8.56 -2.80 7.85
C TYR A 60 -8.92 -3.32 6.46
N ARG A 61 -9.63 -4.44 6.39
CA ARG A 61 -9.90 -5.12 5.12
C ARG A 61 -10.72 -4.25 4.16
N ALA A 62 -11.75 -3.59 4.68
CA ALA A 62 -12.59 -2.72 3.85
C ALA A 62 -11.80 -1.54 3.27
N GLN A 63 -10.93 -0.93 4.09
CA GLN A 63 -10.09 0.17 3.66
C GLN A 63 -9.11 -0.27 2.56
N MET A 64 -8.49 -1.43 2.73
CA MET A 64 -7.53 -1.92 1.74
C MET A 64 -8.21 -2.33 0.45
N ASN A 65 -9.43 -2.87 0.51
CA ASN A 65 -10.21 -3.18 -0.69
C ASN A 65 -10.59 -1.90 -1.44
N GLU A 66 -10.89 -0.83 -0.73
CA GLU A 66 -11.17 0.47 -1.36
C GLU A 66 -9.92 0.99 -2.08
N TYR A 67 -8.76 0.95 -1.43
CA TYR A 67 -7.49 1.37 -2.05
C TYR A 67 -7.19 0.54 -3.30
N ARG A 68 -7.37 -0.78 -3.21
CA ARG A 68 -7.11 -1.67 -4.34
C ARG A 68 -8.02 -1.33 -5.53
N GLY A 69 -9.30 -1.12 -5.27
CA GLY A 69 -10.25 -0.78 -6.34
C GLY A 69 -9.92 0.55 -7.00
N ALA A 70 -9.59 1.57 -6.19
CA ALA A 70 -9.23 2.89 -6.72
C ALA A 70 -7.97 2.81 -7.57
N MET A 71 -6.93 2.13 -7.07
CA MET A 71 -5.67 2.05 -7.80
C MET A 71 -5.76 1.13 -9.02
N GLN A 72 -6.59 0.11 -8.98
CA GLN A 72 -6.80 -0.75 -10.14
C GLN A 72 -7.41 0.05 -11.32
N SER A 73 -8.23 1.05 -11.03
CA SER A 73 -8.75 1.95 -12.06
C SER A 73 -7.64 2.80 -12.70
N VAL A 74 -6.65 3.18 -11.90
CA VAL A 74 -5.52 3.99 -12.37
C VAL A 74 -4.49 3.14 -13.13
N TYR A 75 -4.23 1.94 -12.62
CA TYR A 75 -3.21 1.03 -13.16
C TYR A 75 -3.90 -0.19 -13.78
N ALA A 76 -4.69 0.03 -14.84
CA ALA A 76 -5.58 -0.97 -15.40
C ALA A 76 -4.88 -2.25 -15.88
N ASP A 77 -3.64 -2.11 -16.36
CA ASP A 77 -2.88 -3.24 -16.93
C ASP A 77 -1.84 -3.80 -15.96
N THR A 78 -1.92 -3.43 -14.68
CA THR A 78 -0.92 -3.78 -13.69
C THR A 78 -1.62 -4.45 -12.50
N THR A 79 -1.01 -5.46 -11.92
CA THR A 79 -1.52 -6.08 -10.70
C THR A 79 -1.35 -5.11 -9.53
N VAL A 80 -2.44 -4.81 -8.83
CA VAL A 80 -2.42 -3.97 -7.64
C VAL A 80 -2.49 -4.86 -6.40
N ARG A 81 -1.52 -4.70 -5.51
CA ARG A 81 -1.43 -5.46 -4.27
C ARG A 81 -1.43 -4.50 -3.09
N CYS A 82 -1.98 -4.94 -1.98
CA CYS A 82 -2.09 -4.11 -0.78
C CYS A 82 -1.48 -4.82 0.41
N ALA A 83 -0.84 -4.07 1.28
CA ALA A 83 -0.28 -4.62 2.50
C ALA A 83 -0.31 -3.60 3.64
N LEU A 84 -0.40 -4.11 4.86
CA LEU A 84 -0.26 -3.32 6.07
C LEU A 84 1.18 -3.48 6.58
N ILE A 85 1.76 -2.38 7.06
CA ILE A 85 3.05 -2.41 7.73
C ILE A 85 2.82 -1.95 9.16
N PHE A 86 3.05 -2.86 10.10
CA PHE A 86 2.86 -2.57 11.52
C PHE A 86 4.11 -1.91 12.11
N SER A 87 3.95 -1.29 13.29
CA SER A 87 5.01 -0.49 13.90
C SER A 87 6.29 -1.27 14.22
N ASP A 88 6.19 -2.59 14.36
CA ASP A 88 7.35 -3.45 14.61
C ASP A 88 8.01 -3.95 13.32
N GLY A 89 7.54 -3.50 12.16
CA GLY A 89 8.10 -3.89 10.87
C GLY A 89 7.47 -5.11 10.23
N MET A 90 6.44 -5.69 10.86
CA MET A 90 5.72 -6.82 10.27
C MET A 90 4.88 -6.37 9.09
N LEU A 91 4.95 -7.13 8.01
CA LEU A 91 4.15 -6.89 6.79
C LEU A 91 3.03 -7.93 6.71
N SER A 92 1.81 -7.48 6.44
CA SER A 92 0.67 -8.36 6.22
C SER A 92 0.02 -7.99 4.89
N GLU A 93 0.20 -8.85 3.89
CA GLU A 93 -0.45 -8.65 2.59
C GLU A 93 -1.92 -9.03 2.67
N MET A 94 -2.76 -8.24 2.01
CA MET A 94 -4.20 -8.43 2.03
C MET A 94 -4.75 -8.81 0.66
#